data_9c7db319597395a5dca75c8d9cbf7464
#
_entry.id   9c7db319597395a5dca75c8d9cbf7464
#
_cell.length_a   1.000
_cell.length_b   1.000
_cell.length_c   1.000
_cell.angle_alpha   90.00
_cell.angle_beta   90.00
_cell.angle_gamma   90.00
#
_symmetry.space_group_name_H-M   'P 1'
#
loop_
_entity.id
_entity.type
_entity.pdbx_description
1 polymer ?
#
loop_
_entity_poly.entity_id
_entity_poly.type
_entity_poly.pdbx_seq_one_letter_code
_entity_poly.pdbx_strand_id
1 'polypeptide(L)'
;GQRCVAPVLFRLSQRYPLLKLELHYSDRQVNLLEEGFDLAVRMGSLADTGSLRARALGEHGMVLCAAAEYLRQQPAPQTIAGLNEHRTLGYLHNGQLQKWQLYDPQQGEVRFSPQTGLVQDDFAAIAAAVQQGMGIAWLPDWLVAQALADGTLQQVLAPSAQVRFAIH
;
A
#
# COMPACT_ATOMS: atom_id res chain seq x y z
N GLY A 1 -3.68 9.06 0.36
CA GLY A 1 -4.16 10.43 0.56
C GLY A 1 -3.62 11.37 -0.52
N GLN A 2 -2.32 11.65 -0.55
CA GLN A 2 -1.71 12.70 -1.40
C GLN A 2 -1.96 12.53 -2.90
N ARG A 3 -1.85 11.32 -3.45
CA ARG A 3 -1.97 11.08 -4.90
C ARG A 3 -3.41 10.97 -5.40
N CYS A 4 -4.33 10.47 -4.60
CA CYS A 4 -5.69 10.18 -5.04
C CYS A 4 -6.74 11.16 -4.47
N VAL A 5 -6.61 11.53 -3.19
CA VAL A 5 -7.59 12.37 -2.49
C VAL A 5 -7.28 13.86 -2.65
N ALA A 6 -6.02 14.27 -2.44
CA ALA A 6 -5.64 15.67 -2.49
C ALA A 6 -6.01 16.37 -3.83
N PRO A 7 -5.79 15.79 -5.01
CA PRO A 7 -6.19 16.43 -6.27
C PRO A 7 -7.70 16.68 -6.38
N VAL A 8 -8.53 15.83 -5.75
CA VAL A 8 -9.99 16.06 -5.71
C VAL A 8 -10.31 17.24 -4.81
N LEU A 9 -9.68 17.33 -3.65
CA LEU A 9 -9.86 18.41 -2.70
C LEU A 9 -9.35 19.75 -3.24
N PHE A 10 -8.26 19.75 -4.02
CA PHE A 10 -7.77 20.95 -4.69
C PHE A 10 -8.79 21.49 -5.72
N ARG A 11 -9.40 20.61 -6.51
CA ARG A 11 -10.50 21.04 -7.40
C ARG A 11 -11.72 21.54 -6.64
N LEU A 12 -12.00 20.94 -5.48
CA LEU A 12 -13.11 21.39 -4.62
C LEU A 12 -12.85 22.81 -4.09
N SER A 13 -11.65 23.11 -3.59
CA SER A 13 -11.30 24.43 -3.10
C SER A 13 -11.34 25.52 -4.20
N GLN A 14 -10.98 25.17 -5.43
CA GLN A 14 -11.11 26.07 -6.57
C GLN A 14 -12.58 26.39 -6.90
N ARG A 15 -13.46 25.39 -6.77
CA ARG A 15 -14.90 25.55 -7.03
C ARG A 15 -15.62 26.30 -5.90
N TYR A 16 -15.12 26.21 -4.69
CA TYR A 16 -15.70 26.83 -3.49
C TYR A 16 -14.65 27.66 -2.75
N PRO A 17 -14.36 28.91 -3.19
CA PRO A 17 -13.26 29.72 -2.67
C PRO A 17 -13.37 30.09 -1.19
N LEU A 18 -14.57 30.04 -0.62
CA LEU A 18 -14.80 30.29 0.80
C LEU A 18 -14.58 29.05 1.68
N LEU A 19 -14.41 27.87 1.06
CA LEU A 19 -14.11 26.64 1.79
C LEU A 19 -12.64 26.64 2.26
N LYS A 20 -12.44 26.61 3.56
CA LYS A 20 -11.11 26.43 4.15
C LYS A 20 -10.86 24.93 4.32
N LEU A 21 -9.76 24.44 3.77
CA LEU A 21 -9.34 23.07 3.89
C LEU A 21 -8.05 22.96 4.67
N GLU A 22 -8.05 22.12 5.69
CA GLU A 22 -6.86 21.70 6.42
C GLU A 22 -6.69 20.19 6.18
N LEU A 23 -5.53 19.77 5.62
CA LEU A 23 -5.29 18.41 5.20
C LEU A 23 -4.16 17.79 6.00
N HIS A 24 -4.47 16.75 6.75
CA HIS A 24 -3.51 15.95 7.49
C HIS A 24 -3.30 14.59 6.81
N TYR A 25 -2.05 14.18 6.66
CA TYR A 25 -1.67 12.89 6.13
C TYR A 25 -0.97 12.09 7.22
N SER A 26 -1.60 11.04 7.68
CA SER A 26 -1.06 10.17 8.73
C SER A 26 -1.59 8.76 8.52
N ASP A 27 -0.76 7.77 8.82
CA ASP A 27 -1.16 6.37 8.91
C ASP A 27 -1.60 5.98 10.34
N ARG A 28 -1.42 6.90 11.30
CA ARG A 28 -1.92 6.76 12.68
C ARG A 28 -3.44 6.68 12.71
N GLN A 29 -3.98 5.82 13.55
CA GLN A 29 -5.40 5.86 13.88
C GLN A 29 -5.72 7.15 14.66
N VAL A 30 -6.55 8.00 14.05
CA VAL A 30 -7.01 9.27 14.60
C VAL A 30 -8.43 9.09 15.11
N ASN A 31 -8.73 9.60 16.31
CA ASN A 31 -10.10 9.73 16.77
C ASN A 31 -10.68 11.02 16.19
N LEU A 32 -11.54 10.90 15.18
CA LEU A 32 -12.09 12.06 14.47
C LEU A 32 -12.79 13.04 15.40
N LEU A 33 -13.56 12.55 16.36
CA LEU A 33 -14.36 13.40 17.27
C LEU A 33 -13.47 14.13 18.29
N GLU A 34 -12.48 13.44 18.85
CA GLU A 34 -11.59 14.01 19.85
C GLU A 34 -10.58 14.99 19.25
N GLU A 35 -10.13 14.71 18.02
CA GLU A 35 -9.13 15.54 17.33
C GLU A 35 -9.74 16.61 16.41
N GLY A 36 -11.08 16.70 16.36
CA GLY A 36 -11.79 17.76 15.65
C GLY A 36 -11.76 17.65 14.11
N PHE A 37 -11.63 16.44 13.58
CA PHE A 37 -11.68 16.22 12.12
C PHE A 37 -13.12 16.03 11.63
N ASP A 38 -13.49 16.73 10.57
CA ASP A 38 -14.79 16.60 9.93
C ASP A 38 -14.90 15.32 9.09
N LEU A 39 -13.78 14.86 8.50
CA LEU A 39 -13.75 13.71 7.59
C LEU A 39 -12.39 13.03 7.59
N ALA A 40 -12.38 11.69 7.51
CA ALA A 40 -11.18 10.92 7.22
C ALA A 40 -11.40 9.98 6.04
N VAL A 41 -10.40 9.82 5.20
CA VAL A 41 -10.34 8.75 4.19
C VAL A 41 -9.39 7.67 4.70
N ARG A 42 -9.88 6.45 4.85
CA ARG A 42 -9.13 5.34 5.44
C ARG A 42 -9.19 4.09 4.56
N MET A 43 -8.15 3.29 4.66
CA MET A 43 -8.06 1.98 4.03
C MET A 43 -8.23 0.87 5.07
N GLY A 44 -8.82 -0.25 4.65
CA GLY A 44 -9.03 -1.44 5.47
C GLY A 44 -10.38 -1.46 6.17
N SER A 45 -10.51 -2.34 7.16
CA SER A 45 -11.75 -2.50 7.93
C SER A 45 -11.95 -1.34 8.89
N LEU A 46 -13.19 -0.90 9.03
CA LEU A 46 -13.58 0.09 10.03
C LEU A 46 -14.18 -0.63 11.25
N ALA A 47 -13.85 -0.14 12.45
CA ALA A 47 -14.55 -0.52 13.65
C ALA A 47 -15.95 0.13 13.63
N ASP A 48 -16.97 -0.62 14.02
CA ASP A 48 -18.30 -0.07 14.24
C ASP A 48 -18.31 0.72 15.54
N THR A 49 -18.38 2.04 15.43
CA THR A 49 -18.36 2.93 16.60
C THR A 49 -19.72 3.55 16.91
N GLY A 50 -20.73 3.29 16.09
CA GLY A 50 -22.09 3.86 16.25
C GLY A 50 -22.16 5.40 16.12
N SER A 51 -21.06 6.12 16.26
CA SER A 51 -21.00 7.59 16.24
C SER A 51 -20.55 8.18 14.91
N LEU A 52 -19.96 7.38 14.02
CA LEU A 52 -19.48 7.78 12.71
C LEU A 52 -20.28 7.13 11.59
N ARG A 53 -20.40 7.85 10.49
CA ARG A 53 -20.96 7.28 9.24
C ARG A 53 -19.83 7.00 8.28
N ALA A 54 -19.78 5.79 7.74
CA ALA A 54 -18.82 5.40 6.73
C ALA A 54 -19.49 5.24 5.36
N ARG A 55 -18.74 5.57 4.32
CA ARG A 55 -19.13 5.34 2.93
C ARG A 55 -17.99 4.65 2.21
N ALA A 56 -18.26 3.54 1.55
CA ALA A 56 -17.30 2.91 0.67
C ALA A 56 -17.04 3.81 -0.55
N LEU A 57 -15.77 4.11 -0.80
CA LEU A 57 -15.29 4.90 -1.93
C LEU A 57 -14.74 4.02 -3.05
N GLY A 58 -14.33 2.80 -2.74
CA GLY A 58 -13.76 1.83 -3.66
C GLY A 58 -12.86 0.85 -2.94
N GLU A 59 -12.00 0.22 -3.71
CA GLU A 59 -11.01 -0.75 -3.23
C GLU A 59 -9.68 -0.53 -3.93
N HIS A 60 -8.60 -0.97 -3.31
CA HIS A 60 -7.30 -1.10 -3.95
C HIS A 60 -6.71 -2.50 -3.72
N GLY A 61 -5.88 -2.93 -4.63
CA GLY A 61 -5.10 -4.15 -4.48
C GLY A 61 -3.70 -3.89 -3.95
N MET A 62 -3.03 -4.97 -3.58
CA MET A 62 -1.59 -4.97 -3.33
C MET A 62 -0.93 -5.90 -4.33
N VAL A 63 0.29 -5.55 -4.74
CA VAL A 63 1.08 -6.36 -5.66
C VAL A 63 2.48 -6.60 -5.08
N LEU A 64 3.00 -7.80 -5.33
CA LEU A 64 4.43 -8.08 -5.14
C LEU A 64 5.15 -7.64 -6.39
N CYS A 65 6.17 -6.80 -6.26
CA CYS A 65 6.94 -6.34 -7.40
C CYS A 65 8.42 -6.14 -7.07
N ALA A 66 9.22 -6.18 -8.12
CA ALA A 66 10.65 -5.91 -8.09
C ALA A 66 11.08 -5.19 -9.38
N ALA A 67 12.20 -4.51 -9.35
CA ALA A 67 12.78 -3.92 -10.55
C ALA A 67 13.17 -5.02 -11.56
N ALA A 68 12.97 -4.75 -12.85
CA ALA A 68 13.38 -5.65 -13.92
C ALA A 68 14.89 -5.96 -13.84
N GLU A 69 15.71 -4.95 -13.49
CA GLU A 69 17.15 -5.12 -13.28
C GLU A 69 17.49 -6.11 -12.15
N TYR A 70 16.75 -6.02 -11.02
CA TYR A 70 16.94 -6.94 -9.91
C TYR A 70 16.63 -8.39 -10.34
N LEU A 71 15.53 -8.58 -11.09
CA LEU A 71 15.11 -9.93 -11.55
C LEU A 71 16.02 -10.52 -12.64
N ARG A 72 16.82 -9.71 -13.33
CA ARG A 72 17.87 -10.22 -14.23
C ARG A 72 19.03 -10.85 -13.46
N GLN A 73 19.33 -10.33 -12.28
CA GLN A 73 20.40 -10.84 -11.43
C GLN A 73 19.94 -12.00 -10.54
N GLN A 74 18.71 -11.95 -10.10
CA GLN A 74 18.08 -12.97 -9.26
C GLN A 74 16.68 -13.30 -9.80
N PRO A 75 16.50 -14.46 -10.47
CA PRO A 75 15.23 -14.83 -11.10
C PRO A 75 14.06 -14.78 -10.13
N ALA A 76 12.88 -14.39 -10.65
CA ALA A 76 11.67 -14.23 -9.85
C ALA A 76 11.30 -15.49 -9.05
N PRO A 77 10.88 -15.35 -7.78
CA PRO A 77 10.42 -16.48 -6.98
C PRO A 77 9.20 -17.14 -7.63
N GLN A 78 9.17 -18.47 -7.62
CA GLN A 78 8.06 -19.25 -8.20
C GLN A 78 7.02 -19.63 -7.14
N THR A 79 7.37 -19.52 -5.87
CA THR A 79 6.50 -19.84 -4.73
C THR A 79 6.63 -18.77 -3.64
N ILE A 80 5.65 -18.70 -2.73
CA ILE A 80 5.73 -17.82 -1.57
C ILE A 80 6.95 -18.17 -0.70
N ALA A 81 7.28 -19.43 -0.55
CA ALA A 81 8.46 -19.86 0.18
C ALA A 81 9.77 -19.35 -0.45
N GLY A 82 9.83 -19.27 -1.78
CA GLY A 82 10.98 -18.74 -2.51
C GLY A 82 11.30 -17.28 -2.21
N LEU A 83 10.34 -16.51 -1.67
CA LEU A 83 10.59 -15.14 -1.20
C LEU A 83 11.66 -15.06 -0.10
N ASN A 84 11.88 -16.15 0.67
CA ASN A 84 12.92 -16.19 1.70
C ASN A 84 14.35 -16.15 1.14
N GLU A 85 14.52 -16.43 -0.14
CA GLU A 85 15.80 -16.37 -0.84
C GLU A 85 16.08 -14.98 -1.43
N HIS A 86 15.10 -14.10 -1.37
CA HIS A 86 15.18 -12.74 -1.92
C HIS A 86 15.34 -11.68 -0.81
N ARG A 87 15.95 -10.57 -1.20
CA ARG A 87 15.87 -9.35 -0.38
C ARG A 87 14.44 -8.83 -0.43
N THR A 88 13.85 -8.62 0.73
CA THR A 88 12.51 -8.06 0.84
C THR A 88 12.53 -6.72 1.58
N LEU A 89 11.65 -5.79 1.21
CA LEU A 89 11.53 -4.49 1.83
C LEU A 89 10.25 -4.45 2.65
N GLY A 90 10.38 -4.04 3.92
CA GLY A 90 9.29 -4.05 4.88
C GLY A 90 8.60 -2.72 5.03
N TYR A 91 7.29 -2.76 5.29
CA TYR A 91 6.50 -1.62 5.69
C TYR A 91 6.24 -1.65 7.20
N LEU A 92 6.52 -0.54 7.88
CA LEU A 92 6.18 -0.32 9.28
C LEU A 92 4.84 0.41 9.37
N HIS A 93 3.91 -0.15 10.14
CA HIS A 93 2.68 0.52 10.52
C HIS A 93 2.61 0.59 12.04
N ASN A 94 2.52 1.79 12.59
CA ASN A 94 2.56 2.02 14.04
C ASN A 94 3.77 1.33 14.72
N GLY A 95 4.94 1.40 14.08
CA GLY A 95 6.18 0.79 14.59
C GLY A 95 6.26 -0.73 14.49
N GLN A 96 5.28 -1.39 13.88
CA GLN A 96 5.26 -2.83 13.69
C GLN A 96 5.45 -3.21 12.22
N LEU A 97 6.38 -4.14 11.97
CA LEU A 97 6.58 -4.68 10.63
C LEU A 97 5.33 -5.43 10.18
N GLN A 98 4.76 -4.99 9.07
CA GLN A 98 3.55 -5.59 8.52
C GLN A 98 3.88 -6.88 7.78
N LYS A 99 3.12 -7.93 8.10
CA LYS A 99 3.14 -9.18 7.34
C LYS A 99 2.39 -8.98 6.03
N TRP A 100 2.92 -9.57 4.97
CA TRP A 100 2.25 -9.61 3.67
C TRP A 100 1.13 -10.62 3.69
N GLN A 101 -0.05 -10.21 3.30
CA GLN A 101 -1.21 -11.09 3.16
C GLN A 101 -1.23 -11.59 1.72
N LEU A 102 -0.87 -12.85 1.53
CA LEU A 102 -0.74 -13.47 0.21
C LEU A 102 -1.75 -14.62 0.10
N TYR A 103 -2.02 -15.02 -1.13
CA TYR A 103 -2.87 -16.17 -1.40
C TYR A 103 -2.05 -17.24 -2.11
N ASP A 104 -2.00 -18.42 -1.54
CA ASP A 104 -1.41 -19.60 -2.14
C ASP A 104 -2.53 -20.49 -2.72
N PRO A 105 -2.48 -20.91 -4.00
CA PRO A 105 -3.52 -21.72 -4.59
C PRO A 105 -3.79 -23.06 -3.89
N GLN A 106 -2.82 -23.58 -3.16
CA GLN A 106 -2.93 -24.87 -2.44
C GLN A 106 -3.28 -24.70 -0.96
N GLN A 107 -2.80 -23.62 -0.33
CA GLN A 107 -2.91 -23.39 1.12
C GLN A 107 -3.94 -22.30 1.49
N GLY A 108 -4.43 -21.53 0.52
CA GLY A 108 -5.32 -20.40 0.76
C GLY A 108 -4.56 -19.14 1.22
N GLU A 109 -5.11 -18.42 2.19
CA GLU A 109 -4.47 -17.22 2.74
C GLU A 109 -3.23 -17.55 3.54
N VAL A 110 -2.11 -16.93 3.18
CA VAL A 110 -0.80 -17.07 3.82
C VAL A 110 -0.32 -15.72 4.31
N ARG A 111 0.20 -15.65 5.52
CA ARG A 111 0.86 -14.47 6.07
C ARG A 111 2.37 -14.64 6.00
N PHE A 112 2.99 -13.98 5.05
CA PHE A 112 4.43 -13.97 4.89
C PHE A 112 5.06 -12.86 5.74
N SER A 113 6.09 -13.19 6.51
CA SER A 113 6.87 -12.21 7.28
C SER A 113 8.12 -11.86 6.49
N PRO A 114 8.23 -10.64 5.92
CA PRO A 114 9.39 -10.27 5.13
C PRO A 114 10.64 -10.24 6.00
N GLN A 115 11.70 -10.90 5.54
CA GLN A 115 13.03 -10.84 6.17
C GLN A 115 13.79 -9.67 5.55
N THR A 116 13.76 -8.52 6.22
CA THR A 116 14.18 -7.28 5.60
C THR A 116 15.45 -6.71 6.20
N GLY A 117 16.35 -6.23 5.33
CA GLY A 117 17.44 -5.32 5.71
C GLY A 117 17.04 -3.84 5.63
N LEU A 118 15.86 -3.52 5.06
CA LEU A 118 15.32 -2.17 4.93
C LEU A 118 13.83 -2.17 5.26
N VAL A 119 13.47 -1.34 6.23
CA VAL A 119 12.07 -1.10 6.62
C VAL A 119 11.78 0.39 6.62
N GLN A 120 10.58 0.77 6.19
CA GLN A 120 10.14 2.16 6.12
C GLN A 120 8.65 2.24 6.44
N ASP A 121 8.21 3.40 6.87
CA ASP A 121 6.80 3.72 7.20
C ASP A 121 6.09 4.49 6.07
N ASP A 122 6.73 4.61 4.91
CA ASP A 122 6.18 5.26 3.72
C ASP A 122 6.27 4.35 2.48
N PHE A 123 5.12 4.03 1.90
CA PHE A 123 5.05 3.19 0.70
C PHE A 123 5.72 3.83 -0.53
N ALA A 124 5.73 5.16 -0.65
CA ALA A 124 6.38 5.80 -1.78
C ALA A 124 7.91 5.69 -1.69
N ALA A 125 8.46 5.78 -0.48
CA ALA A 125 9.87 5.54 -0.23
C ALA A 125 10.25 4.08 -0.50
N ILE A 126 9.41 3.10 -0.09
CA ILE A 126 9.63 1.69 -0.44
C ILE A 126 9.58 1.49 -1.95
N ALA A 127 8.61 2.09 -2.65
CA ALA A 127 8.51 1.98 -4.11
C ALA A 127 9.76 2.53 -4.81
N ALA A 128 10.30 3.67 -4.34
CA ALA A 128 11.54 4.22 -4.85
C ALA A 128 12.72 3.26 -4.64
N ALA A 129 12.82 2.63 -3.47
CA ALA A 129 13.85 1.64 -3.18
C ALA A 129 13.73 0.38 -4.08
N VAL A 130 12.51 -0.10 -4.31
CA VAL A 130 12.26 -1.21 -5.25
C VAL A 130 12.71 -0.86 -6.67
N GLN A 131 12.41 0.36 -7.15
CA GLN A 131 12.84 0.84 -8.47
C GLN A 131 14.38 0.90 -8.59
N GLN A 132 15.09 1.12 -7.49
CA GLN A 132 16.57 1.06 -7.44
C GLN A 132 17.11 -0.39 -7.35
N GLY A 133 16.27 -1.41 -7.48
CA GLY A 133 16.69 -2.80 -7.46
C GLY A 133 17.07 -3.33 -6.06
N MET A 134 16.56 -2.72 -4.99
CA MET A 134 16.93 -3.14 -3.62
C MET A 134 16.26 -4.44 -3.18
N GLY A 135 15.28 -4.95 -3.92
CA GLY A 135 14.62 -6.22 -3.62
C GLY A 135 13.15 -6.24 -4.04
N ILE A 136 12.37 -7.11 -3.40
CA ILE A 136 10.94 -7.30 -3.61
C ILE A 136 10.15 -6.58 -2.52
N ALA A 137 9.05 -5.91 -2.86
CA ALA A 137 8.12 -5.37 -1.90
C ALA A 137 6.67 -5.68 -2.26
N TRP A 138 5.80 -5.61 -1.25
CA TRP A 138 4.36 -5.71 -1.38
C TRP A 138 3.77 -4.31 -1.26
N LEU A 139 3.29 -3.78 -2.39
CA LEU A 139 2.95 -2.37 -2.55
C LEU A 139 1.53 -2.18 -3.07
N PRO A 140 0.86 -1.07 -2.76
CA PRO A 140 -0.42 -0.72 -3.38
C PRO A 140 -0.32 -0.66 -4.90
N ASP A 141 -1.23 -1.34 -5.59
CA ASP A 141 -1.28 -1.44 -7.05
C ASP A 141 -1.28 -0.07 -7.74
N TRP A 142 -2.10 0.86 -7.25
CA TRP A 142 -2.19 2.23 -7.78
C TRP A 142 -0.88 3.03 -7.65
N LEU A 143 -0.04 2.69 -6.67
CA LEU A 143 1.23 3.40 -6.44
C LEU A 143 2.27 3.05 -7.51
N VAL A 144 2.28 1.80 -7.94
CA VAL A 144 3.27 1.24 -8.85
C VAL A 144 2.73 0.99 -10.27
N ALA A 145 1.46 1.34 -10.52
CA ALA A 145 0.77 1.08 -11.78
C ALA A 145 1.57 1.56 -13.01
N GLN A 146 2.13 2.79 -12.97
CA GLN A 146 2.91 3.32 -14.07
C GLN A 146 4.20 2.54 -14.29
N ALA A 147 4.93 2.24 -13.22
CA ALA A 147 6.20 1.50 -13.30
C ALA A 147 6.01 0.04 -13.75
N LEU A 148 4.84 -0.56 -13.45
CA LEU A 148 4.46 -1.86 -14.00
C LEU A 148 4.11 -1.76 -15.48
N ALA A 149 3.40 -0.69 -15.89
CA ALA A 149 2.99 -0.49 -17.28
C ALA A 149 4.17 -0.20 -18.22
N ASP A 150 5.18 0.53 -17.75
CA ASP A 150 6.38 0.84 -18.54
C ASP A 150 7.50 -0.22 -18.40
N GLY A 151 7.28 -1.26 -17.58
CA GLY A 151 8.21 -2.38 -17.40
C GLY A 151 9.41 -2.10 -16.49
N THR A 152 9.50 -0.92 -15.87
CA THR A 152 10.52 -0.62 -14.86
C THR A 152 10.43 -1.55 -13.67
N LEU A 153 9.20 -1.83 -13.25
CA LEU A 153 8.87 -2.88 -12.28
C LEU A 153 8.18 -4.05 -12.95
N GLN A 154 8.39 -5.22 -12.41
CA GLN A 154 7.69 -6.44 -12.81
C GLN A 154 6.97 -7.05 -11.60
N GLN A 155 5.77 -7.51 -11.83
CA GLN A 155 5.02 -8.24 -10.83
C GLN A 155 5.59 -9.66 -10.67
N VAL A 156 5.73 -10.10 -9.42
CA VAL A 156 6.13 -11.47 -9.07
C VAL A 156 4.99 -12.17 -8.35
N LEU A 157 4.88 -13.49 -8.50
CA LEU A 157 3.82 -14.31 -7.88
C LEU A 157 2.41 -13.74 -8.15
N ALA A 158 2.13 -13.42 -9.40
CA ALA A 158 0.95 -12.65 -9.83
C ALA A 158 -0.41 -13.12 -9.25
N PRO A 159 -0.79 -14.41 -9.19
CA PRO A 159 -2.06 -14.79 -8.56
C PRO A 159 -2.08 -14.65 -7.05
N SER A 160 -0.91 -14.74 -6.39
CA SER A 160 -0.78 -14.81 -4.94
C SER A 160 -0.89 -13.46 -4.22
N ALA A 161 -0.89 -12.36 -4.97
CA ALA A 161 -0.84 -11.00 -4.41
C ALA A 161 -2.17 -10.25 -4.42
N GLN A 162 -3.28 -10.92 -4.77
CA GLN A 162 -4.57 -10.25 -5.01
C GLN A 162 -5.41 -10.09 -3.74
N VAL A 163 -4.85 -9.56 -2.70
CA VAL A 163 -5.66 -9.10 -1.56
C VAL A 163 -6.13 -7.68 -1.83
N ARG A 164 -7.43 -7.44 -1.67
CA ARG A 164 -8.03 -6.12 -1.86
C ARG A 164 -8.43 -5.52 -0.52
N PHE A 165 -8.26 -4.22 -0.42
CA PHE A 165 -8.58 -3.43 0.77
C PHE A 165 -9.61 -2.38 0.41
N ALA A 166 -10.68 -2.32 1.19
CA ALA A 166 -11.70 -1.29 1.03
C ALA A 166 -11.14 0.10 1.38
N ILE A 167 -11.66 1.12 0.71
CA ILE A 167 -11.41 2.54 0.98
C ILE A 167 -12.73 3.16 1.42
N HIS A 168 -12.73 3.80 2.54
CA HIS A 168 -13.89 4.47 3.13
C HIS A 168 -13.65 5.94 3.33
#